data_4a25038af9f22111c0889129c928ecfd
#
_entry.id   4a25038af9f22111c0889129c928ecfd
#
_cell.length_a   1.000
_cell.length_b   1.000
_cell.length_c   1.000
_cell.angle_alpha   90.00
_cell.angle_beta   90.00
_cell.angle_gamma   90.00
#
_symmetry.space_group_name_H-M   'P 1'
#
loop_
_entity.id
_entity.type
_entity.pdbx_description
1 polymer ?
#
loop_
_entity_poly.entity_id
_entity_poly.type
_entity_poly.pdbx_seq_one_letter_code
_entity_poly.pdbx_strand_id
1 'polypeptide(L)'
;MMKKLLSVILAAVLLATLAISATAAENSYGINYPTKAEIFAKAKELGIDFSTAETFSEPYNTNGPDYAPGKMSEQSQQQALDVLNFYRYIAGLPSDVQIDDSFGELAQASALVNAANGTLSHYPEKPADMSDELYQLGYSGSGRANIAWNQKNLKYAIVKGWMDDSSASNIPMVGHRRWILNPSMQYTGFGEAQRYYAMYSFDRSRKGSFTGDYIAWPAPNTPLEMFSGSVFSVTLGSGYDRPSDDKVSVTVTSETLQKSWTVNKENPERGFYVNNDGYGMAKCIIFKVDNFSAEDTIHITISGVTKNGTEAPIDYTVNLFSMADISTTRRYVILRPQRTMVDPEVTATSLLDSQPAVSWSSTDGDIADYYPGYGLFSYQEGEATVTASVGGKSVDIPVISSLSPVLLGDADRDGEIASIDTTLIQRVMAFMDVSYFCEITSDVDGDGEITITDTTQIQRWLATMDTKYPIGESM
;
A
#
# COMPACT_ATOMS: atom_id res chain seq x y z
N MET A 1 37.15 -16.46 57.92
CA MET A 1 37.18 -17.13 56.61
C MET A 1 35.81 -17.51 56.12
N MET A 2 34.91 -18.06 56.92
CA MET A 2 33.53 -18.46 56.53
C MET A 2 32.62 -17.31 56.03
N LYS A 3 32.70 -16.09 56.60
CA LYS A 3 31.86 -14.95 56.16
C LYS A 3 32.23 -14.40 54.75
N LYS A 4 33.49 -14.56 54.33
CA LYS A 4 33.94 -14.18 52.98
C LYS A 4 33.54 -15.23 51.92
N LEU A 5 33.44 -16.51 52.31
CA LEU A 5 32.96 -17.57 51.40
C LEU A 5 31.46 -17.47 51.13
N LEU A 6 30.67 -17.10 52.17
CA LEU A 6 29.22 -16.91 52.01
C LEU A 6 28.87 -15.73 51.10
N SER A 7 29.63 -14.64 51.16
CA SER A 7 29.40 -13.47 50.29
C SER A 7 29.76 -13.73 48.81
N VAL A 8 30.76 -14.56 48.53
CA VAL A 8 31.15 -14.94 47.18
C VAL A 8 30.13 -15.90 46.57
N ILE A 9 29.58 -16.82 47.35
CA ILE A 9 28.52 -17.76 46.90
C ILE A 9 27.22 -17.00 46.63
N LEU A 10 26.84 -16.03 47.48
CA LEU A 10 25.63 -15.21 47.27
C LEU A 10 25.76 -14.30 46.04
N ALA A 11 26.96 -13.71 45.79
CA ALA A 11 27.20 -12.92 44.60
C ALA A 11 27.22 -13.76 43.32
N ALA A 12 27.75 -15.00 43.37
CA ALA A 12 27.73 -15.90 42.23
C ALA A 12 26.32 -16.41 41.90
N VAL A 13 25.48 -16.64 42.91
CA VAL A 13 24.06 -17.02 42.68
C VAL A 13 23.25 -15.85 42.15
N LEU A 14 23.47 -14.61 42.61
CA LEU A 14 22.80 -13.42 42.04
C LEU A 14 23.27 -13.13 40.61
N LEU A 15 24.54 -13.31 40.29
CA LEU A 15 25.07 -13.17 38.94
C LEU A 15 24.53 -14.26 37.98
N ALA A 16 24.40 -15.50 38.48
CA ALA A 16 23.81 -16.59 37.69
C ALA A 16 22.30 -16.37 37.41
N THR A 17 21.54 -15.84 38.40
CA THR A 17 20.13 -15.54 38.21
C THR A 17 19.91 -14.32 37.30
N LEU A 18 20.79 -13.31 37.35
CA LEU A 18 20.77 -12.19 36.41
C LEU A 18 21.17 -12.60 34.99
N ALA A 19 22.14 -13.52 34.83
CA ALA A 19 22.54 -14.06 33.53
C ALA A 19 21.43 -14.92 32.91
N ILE A 20 20.69 -15.70 33.71
CA ILE A 20 19.56 -16.50 33.21
C ILE A 20 18.36 -15.59 32.80
N SER A 21 18.13 -14.48 33.52
CA SER A 21 17.11 -13.51 33.15
C SER A 21 17.49 -12.72 31.89
N ALA A 22 18.77 -12.38 31.71
CA ALA A 22 19.27 -11.70 30.52
C ALA A 22 19.22 -12.60 29.27
N THR A 23 19.56 -13.89 29.40
CA THR A 23 19.47 -14.83 28.27
C THR A 23 18.05 -15.18 27.90
N ALA A 24 17.08 -15.16 28.82
CA ALA A 24 15.67 -15.34 28.53
C ALA A 24 15.06 -14.10 27.82
N ALA A 25 15.56 -12.90 28.12
CA ALA A 25 15.15 -11.66 27.45
C ALA A 25 15.72 -11.52 26.03
N GLU A 26 16.91 -12.05 25.76
CA GLU A 26 17.53 -12.04 24.43
C GLU A 26 16.86 -13.00 23.42
N ASN A 27 16.02 -13.93 23.88
CA ASN A 27 15.38 -14.94 23.06
C ASN A 27 13.85 -14.72 22.87
N SER A 28 13.34 -13.52 23.11
CA SER A 28 11.93 -13.20 22.88
C SER A 28 11.80 -12.00 21.96
N TYR A 29 10.75 -12.01 21.13
CA TYR A 29 10.41 -10.91 20.23
C TYR A 29 8.89 -10.69 20.21
N GLY A 30 8.49 -9.43 20.10
CA GLY A 30 7.10 -8.99 20.10
C GLY A 30 6.71 -8.30 18.79
N ILE A 31 5.64 -7.56 18.87
CA ILE A 31 5.18 -6.66 17.80
C ILE A 31 5.79 -5.27 18.02
N ASN A 32 6.33 -4.70 16.93
CA ASN A 32 6.82 -3.33 16.91
C ASN A 32 6.29 -2.62 15.64
N TYR A 33 5.15 -1.99 15.77
CA TYR A 33 4.51 -1.33 14.63
C TYR A 33 5.26 -0.07 14.20
N PRO A 34 5.61 0.07 12.92
CA PRO A 34 6.21 1.28 12.40
C PRO A 34 5.18 2.43 12.29
N THR A 35 5.67 3.64 12.36
CA THR A 35 4.91 4.85 12.02
C THR A 35 4.72 4.96 10.51
N LYS A 36 3.74 5.77 10.07
CA LYS A 36 3.55 6.11 8.65
C LYS A 36 4.84 6.61 7.99
N ALA A 37 5.58 7.50 8.66
CA ALA A 37 6.84 8.05 8.14
C ALA A 37 7.92 6.98 7.94
N GLU A 38 8.04 6.03 8.88
CA GLU A 38 8.99 4.91 8.77
C GLU A 38 8.60 3.96 7.64
N ILE A 39 7.30 3.74 7.39
CA ILE A 39 6.83 2.92 6.25
C ILE A 39 7.20 3.59 4.93
N PHE A 40 6.98 4.90 4.77
CA PHE A 40 7.43 5.65 3.58
C PHE A 40 8.94 5.57 3.37
N ALA A 41 9.72 5.77 4.44
CA ALA A 41 11.18 5.68 4.39
C ALA A 41 11.64 4.28 3.96
N LYS A 42 11.02 3.24 4.52
CA LYS A 42 11.34 1.83 4.20
C LYS A 42 10.98 1.47 2.77
N ALA A 43 9.83 1.87 2.28
CA ALA A 43 9.43 1.65 0.88
C ALA A 43 10.42 2.32 -0.10
N LYS A 44 10.85 3.55 0.22
CA LYS A 44 11.85 4.27 -0.57
C LYS A 44 13.22 3.61 -0.52
N GLU A 45 13.65 3.12 0.64
CA GLU A 45 14.90 2.36 0.83
C GLU A 45 14.91 1.11 -0.04
N LEU A 46 13.82 0.33 -0.03
CA LEU A 46 13.71 -0.92 -0.77
C LEU A 46 13.61 -0.70 -2.28
N GLY A 47 13.05 0.42 -2.73
CA GLY A 47 12.93 0.76 -4.16
C GLY A 47 12.24 -0.34 -4.98
N ILE A 48 11.20 -0.99 -4.44
CA ILE A 48 10.54 -2.13 -5.06
C ILE A 48 9.88 -1.71 -6.37
N ASP A 49 10.33 -2.27 -7.48
CA ASP A 49 9.69 -2.12 -8.78
C ASP A 49 8.73 -3.29 -9.05
N PHE A 50 7.44 -3.01 -8.95
CA PHE A 50 6.39 -3.98 -9.23
C PHE A 50 6.16 -4.24 -10.73
N SER A 51 6.78 -3.49 -11.62
CA SER A 51 6.60 -3.64 -13.08
C SER A 51 7.46 -4.76 -13.69
N THR A 52 8.63 -5.04 -13.09
CA THR A 52 9.59 -6.00 -13.64
C THR A 52 9.12 -7.45 -13.49
N ALA A 53 9.31 -8.23 -14.56
CA ALA A 53 9.13 -9.68 -14.53
C ALA A 53 10.33 -10.37 -13.88
N GLU A 54 10.14 -11.64 -13.53
CA GLU A 54 11.21 -12.50 -13.01
C GLU A 54 12.25 -12.78 -14.10
N THR A 55 13.51 -12.90 -13.67
CA THR A 55 14.63 -13.34 -14.49
C THR A 55 15.19 -14.64 -13.92
N PHE A 56 15.85 -15.41 -14.78
CA PHE A 56 16.37 -16.74 -14.45
C PHE A 56 17.85 -16.81 -14.75
N SER A 57 18.62 -17.39 -13.84
CA SER A 57 20.02 -17.79 -14.09
C SER A 57 20.11 -19.09 -14.89
N GLU A 58 19.10 -19.98 -14.72
CA GLU A 58 18.92 -21.18 -15.50
C GLU A 58 17.45 -21.23 -15.98
N PRO A 59 17.18 -21.35 -17.29
CA PRO A 59 15.82 -21.35 -17.80
C PRO A 59 15.07 -22.63 -17.39
N TYR A 60 13.78 -22.51 -17.10
CA TYR A 60 12.91 -23.66 -16.90
C TYR A 60 12.39 -24.24 -18.24
N ASN A 61 12.00 -25.52 -18.23
CA ASN A 61 11.32 -26.18 -19.34
C ASN A 61 10.12 -26.99 -18.81
N THR A 62 8.91 -26.59 -19.20
CA THR A 62 7.65 -27.26 -18.82
C THR A 62 7.19 -28.34 -19.79
N ASN A 63 7.95 -28.58 -20.86
CA ASN A 63 7.59 -29.57 -21.88
C ASN A 63 8.32 -30.89 -21.67
N GLY A 64 7.55 -31.99 -21.61
CA GLY A 64 8.11 -33.35 -21.54
C GLY A 64 8.75 -33.82 -22.87
N PRO A 65 9.68 -34.76 -22.79
CA PRO A 65 10.21 -35.39 -21.58
C PRO A 65 11.32 -34.57 -20.86
N ASP A 66 11.78 -33.47 -21.45
CA ASP A 66 12.96 -32.73 -21.01
C ASP A 66 12.61 -31.64 -19.95
N TYR A 67 11.79 -32.02 -18.98
CA TYR A 67 11.42 -31.10 -17.89
C TYR A 67 12.65 -30.59 -17.13
N ALA A 68 12.72 -29.27 -16.91
CA ALA A 68 13.75 -28.65 -16.12
C ALA A 68 13.13 -27.54 -15.23
N PRO A 69 13.37 -27.54 -13.91
CA PRO A 69 12.82 -26.53 -13.03
C PRO A 69 13.42 -25.14 -13.31
N GLY A 70 14.66 -25.06 -13.82
CA GLY A 70 15.39 -23.83 -13.92
C GLY A 70 15.78 -23.28 -12.54
N LYS A 71 16.34 -22.08 -12.53
CA LYS A 71 16.69 -21.37 -11.31
C LYS A 71 16.39 -19.87 -11.46
N MET A 72 15.58 -19.31 -10.60
CA MET A 72 15.37 -17.88 -10.57
C MET A 72 16.68 -17.16 -10.25
N SER A 73 16.89 -15.98 -10.82
CA SER A 73 18.05 -15.15 -10.50
C SER A 73 18.01 -14.67 -9.04
N GLU A 74 19.17 -14.42 -8.46
CA GLU A 74 19.29 -13.86 -7.11
C GLU A 74 18.53 -12.52 -6.99
N GLN A 75 18.57 -11.70 -8.05
CA GLN A 75 17.83 -10.43 -8.10
C GLN A 75 16.33 -10.64 -7.97
N SER A 76 15.75 -11.59 -8.69
CA SER A 76 14.30 -11.90 -8.62
C SER A 76 13.90 -12.47 -7.27
N GLN A 77 14.73 -13.34 -6.68
CA GLN A 77 14.54 -13.86 -5.32
C GLN A 77 14.55 -12.71 -4.31
N GLN A 78 15.52 -11.79 -4.40
CA GLN A 78 15.65 -10.66 -3.49
C GLN A 78 14.47 -9.69 -3.61
N GLN A 79 14.03 -9.36 -4.80
CA GLN A 79 12.87 -8.48 -5.00
C GLN A 79 11.58 -9.06 -4.39
N ALA A 80 11.36 -10.36 -4.51
CA ALA A 80 10.23 -11.02 -3.86
C ALA A 80 10.37 -11.03 -2.33
N LEU A 81 11.58 -11.29 -1.84
CA LEU A 81 11.91 -11.24 -0.42
C LEU A 81 11.70 -9.85 0.19
N ASP A 82 12.05 -8.80 -0.54
CA ASP A 82 11.86 -7.41 -0.11
C ASP A 82 10.36 -7.10 0.07
N VAL A 83 9.50 -7.56 -0.84
CA VAL A 83 8.04 -7.43 -0.69
C VAL A 83 7.53 -8.19 0.52
N LEU A 84 7.96 -9.44 0.71
CA LEU A 84 7.59 -10.26 1.87
C LEU A 84 8.01 -9.59 3.18
N ASN A 85 9.26 -9.15 3.27
CA ASN A 85 9.80 -8.48 4.45
C ASN A 85 9.14 -7.11 4.69
N PHE A 86 8.71 -6.41 3.64
CA PHE A 86 7.97 -5.17 3.78
C PHE A 86 6.58 -5.38 4.40
N TYR A 87 5.84 -6.44 4.01
CA TYR A 87 4.59 -6.82 4.68
C TYR A 87 4.81 -7.14 6.16
N ARG A 88 5.86 -7.90 6.46
CA ARG A 88 6.22 -8.26 7.85
C ARG A 88 6.61 -7.03 8.67
N TYR A 89 7.36 -6.09 8.07
CA TYR A 89 7.71 -4.81 8.69
C TYR A 89 6.46 -4.00 9.06
N ILE A 90 5.52 -3.82 8.11
CA ILE A 90 4.25 -3.13 8.36
C ILE A 90 3.46 -3.82 9.48
N ALA A 91 3.42 -5.15 9.50
CA ALA A 91 2.77 -5.94 10.54
C ALA A 91 3.50 -5.93 11.89
N GLY A 92 4.62 -5.20 12.02
CA GLY A 92 5.43 -5.10 13.23
C GLY A 92 6.18 -6.39 13.60
N LEU A 93 6.34 -7.30 12.65
CA LEU A 93 7.04 -8.58 12.81
C LEU A 93 8.52 -8.46 12.43
N PRO A 94 9.39 -9.37 12.88
CA PRO A 94 10.75 -9.47 12.34
C PRO A 94 10.73 -9.57 10.81
N SER A 95 11.39 -8.62 10.15
CA SER A 95 11.40 -8.45 8.69
C SER A 95 12.78 -8.74 8.08
N ASP A 96 13.47 -9.70 8.67
CA ASP A 96 14.81 -10.20 8.36
C ASP A 96 14.78 -11.65 7.88
N VAL A 97 13.66 -12.07 7.23
CA VAL A 97 13.58 -13.36 6.56
C VAL A 97 14.62 -13.40 5.44
N GLN A 98 15.23 -14.55 5.23
CA GLN A 98 16.30 -14.77 4.26
C GLN A 98 15.92 -15.85 3.24
N ILE A 99 16.58 -15.84 2.09
CA ILE A 99 16.47 -16.93 1.11
C ILE A 99 17.25 -18.14 1.61
N ASP A 100 16.64 -19.31 1.45
CA ASP A 100 17.29 -20.62 1.57
C ASP A 100 17.22 -21.31 0.22
N ASP A 101 18.37 -21.70 -0.33
CA ASP A 101 18.46 -22.30 -1.66
C ASP A 101 17.63 -23.59 -1.77
N SER A 102 17.60 -24.43 -0.72
CA SER A 102 16.82 -25.68 -0.74
C SER A 102 15.30 -25.41 -0.75
N PHE A 103 14.86 -24.35 -0.10
CA PHE A 103 13.46 -23.90 -0.17
C PHE A 103 13.14 -23.27 -1.52
N GLY A 104 14.09 -22.58 -2.15
CA GLY A 104 14.01 -22.10 -3.53
C GLY A 104 13.86 -23.25 -4.52
N GLU A 105 14.62 -24.33 -4.38
CA GLU A 105 14.51 -25.54 -5.23
C GLU A 105 13.12 -26.19 -5.09
N LEU A 106 12.60 -26.33 -3.88
CA LEU A 106 11.25 -26.85 -3.62
C LEU A 106 10.16 -25.98 -4.26
N ALA A 107 10.26 -24.66 -4.09
CA ALA A 107 9.31 -23.71 -4.66
C ALA A 107 9.37 -23.70 -6.19
N GLN A 108 10.56 -23.74 -6.77
CA GLN A 108 10.76 -23.75 -8.22
C GLN A 108 10.23 -25.05 -8.85
N ALA A 109 10.49 -26.20 -8.22
CA ALA A 109 9.93 -27.49 -8.67
C ALA A 109 8.40 -27.53 -8.51
N SER A 110 7.84 -26.92 -7.47
CA SER A 110 6.39 -26.75 -7.31
C SER A 110 5.79 -25.94 -8.46
N ALA A 111 6.37 -24.80 -8.79
CA ALA A 111 5.91 -23.98 -9.92
C ALA A 111 5.97 -24.76 -11.24
N LEU A 112 7.05 -25.49 -11.49
CA LEU A 112 7.21 -26.33 -12.68
C LEU A 112 6.13 -27.41 -12.80
N VAL A 113 5.88 -28.20 -11.74
CA VAL A 113 4.92 -29.31 -11.81
C VAL A 113 3.50 -28.78 -12.01
N ASN A 114 3.13 -27.68 -11.36
CA ASN A 114 1.83 -27.03 -11.58
C ASN A 114 1.71 -26.47 -13.01
N ALA A 115 2.76 -25.86 -13.53
CA ALA A 115 2.78 -25.36 -14.90
C ALA A 115 2.70 -26.48 -15.93
N ALA A 116 3.42 -27.58 -15.74
CA ALA A 116 3.38 -28.75 -16.61
C ALA A 116 1.99 -29.42 -16.69
N ASN A 117 1.25 -29.37 -15.56
CA ASN A 117 -0.14 -29.85 -15.50
C ASN A 117 -1.18 -28.82 -16.00
N GLY A 118 -0.80 -27.54 -16.15
CA GLY A 118 -1.74 -26.47 -16.48
C GLY A 118 -2.80 -26.22 -15.40
N THR A 119 -2.57 -26.70 -14.17
CA THR A 119 -3.55 -26.63 -13.07
C THR A 119 -2.85 -26.34 -11.75
N LEU A 120 -3.38 -25.38 -10.97
CA LEU A 120 -2.86 -25.03 -9.65
C LEU A 120 -3.36 -26.00 -8.58
N SER A 121 -2.44 -26.71 -7.92
CA SER A 121 -2.78 -27.69 -6.88
C SER A 121 -1.67 -27.79 -5.83
N HIS A 122 -2.05 -27.91 -4.56
CA HIS A 122 -1.12 -28.32 -3.49
C HIS A 122 -0.74 -29.80 -3.58
N TYR A 123 -1.51 -30.60 -4.35
CA TYR A 123 -1.31 -32.02 -4.58
C TYR A 123 -1.35 -32.30 -6.09
N PRO A 124 -0.38 -31.77 -6.86
CA PRO A 124 -0.38 -31.92 -8.31
C PRO A 124 -0.21 -33.39 -8.72
N GLU A 125 -0.84 -33.76 -9.82
CA GLU A 125 -0.61 -35.08 -10.44
C GLU A 125 0.79 -35.12 -11.05
N LYS A 126 1.30 -36.34 -11.26
CA LYS A 126 2.58 -36.55 -11.96
C LYS A 126 2.40 -36.40 -13.47
N PRO A 127 3.08 -35.44 -14.12
CA PRO A 127 3.14 -35.39 -15.58
C PRO A 127 3.73 -36.69 -16.14
N ALA A 128 3.18 -37.19 -17.27
CA ALA A 128 3.44 -38.54 -17.76
C ALA A 128 4.93 -38.92 -17.93
N ASP A 129 5.73 -38.00 -18.44
CA ASP A 129 7.14 -38.24 -18.76
C ASP A 129 8.13 -37.59 -17.76
N MET A 130 7.63 -37.10 -16.62
CA MET A 130 8.49 -36.50 -15.59
C MET A 130 9.17 -37.57 -14.74
N SER A 131 10.46 -37.39 -14.42
CA SER A 131 11.17 -38.29 -13.51
C SER A 131 10.54 -38.33 -12.11
N ASP A 132 10.68 -39.42 -11.39
CA ASP A 132 10.12 -39.56 -10.05
C ASP A 132 10.76 -38.58 -9.08
N GLU A 133 12.07 -38.34 -9.19
CA GLU A 133 12.80 -37.40 -8.32
C GLU A 133 12.27 -35.96 -8.46
N LEU A 134 12.13 -35.50 -9.71
CA LEU A 134 11.65 -34.15 -9.99
C LEU A 134 10.20 -33.98 -9.56
N TYR A 135 9.36 -34.99 -9.84
CA TYR A 135 7.97 -34.99 -9.40
C TYR A 135 7.85 -34.93 -7.89
N GLN A 136 8.60 -35.77 -7.14
CA GLN A 136 8.55 -35.78 -5.67
C GLN A 136 9.02 -34.47 -5.07
N LEU A 137 10.02 -33.81 -5.66
CA LEU A 137 10.46 -32.49 -5.26
C LEU A 137 9.33 -31.45 -5.43
N GLY A 138 8.70 -31.42 -6.61
CA GLY A 138 7.60 -30.49 -6.91
C GLY A 138 6.34 -30.76 -6.08
N TYR A 139 5.98 -32.03 -5.89
CA TYR A 139 4.86 -32.44 -5.03
C TYR A 139 5.09 -32.01 -3.58
N SER A 140 6.29 -32.27 -3.04
CA SER A 140 6.69 -31.87 -1.70
C SER A 140 6.70 -30.33 -1.55
N GLY A 141 7.19 -29.63 -2.55
CA GLY A 141 7.17 -28.17 -2.62
C GLY A 141 5.75 -27.62 -2.63
N SER A 142 4.86 -28.14 -3.48
CA SER A 142 3.47 -27.70 -3.60
C SER A 142 2.67 -27.84 -2.30
N GLY A 143 2.88 -28.93 -1.57
CA GLY A 143 2.22 -29.16 -0.27
C GLY A 143 2.72 -28.29 0.87
N ARG A 144 3.81 -27.53 0.68
CA ARG A 144 4.45 -26.70 1.71
C ARG A 144 4.62 -25.24 1.29
N ALA A 145 4.04 -24.86 0.17
CA ALA A 145 4.15 -23.51 -0.37
C ALA A 145 2.81 -22.75 -0.36
N ASN A 146 2.88 -21.45 -0.27
CA ASN A 146 1.84 -20.61 -0.84
C ASN A 146 1.99 -20.69 -2.36
N ILE A 147 0.91 -21.03 -3.06
CA ILE A 147 0.90 -21.13 -4.52
C ILE A 147 -0.10 -20.15 -5.13
N ALA A 148 0.20 -19.62 -6.30
CA ALA A 148 -0.68 -18.73 -7.05
C ALA A 148 -0.54 -18.95 -8.55
N TRP A 149 -1.55 -18.55 -9.30
CA TRP A 149 -1.55 -18.62 -10.76
C TRP A 149 -2.08 -17.31 -11.35
N ASN A 150 -1.56 -16.98 -12.55
CA ASN A 150 -2.03 -15.89 -13.40
C ASN A 150 -1.92 -14.49 -12.77
N GLN A 151 -0.96 -14.27 -11.88
CA GLN A 151 -0.60 -12.94 -11.42
C GLN A 151 0.30 -12.23 -12.44
N LYS A 152 0.47 -10.91 -12.33
CA LYS A 152 1.32 -10.11 -13.23
C LYS A 152 2.80 -10.57 -13.13
N ASN A 153 3.27 -10.80 -11.92
CA ASN A 153 4.58 -11.34 -11.55
C ASN A 153 4.54 -11.87 -10.12
N LEU A 154 5.67 -12.37 -9.61
CA LEU A 154 5.78 -12.93 -8.25
C LEU A 154 5.48 -11.90 -7.14
N LYS A 155 5.91 -10.65 -7.32
CA LYS A 155 5.60 -9.57 -6.37
C LYS A 155 4.09 -9.35 -6.25
N TYR A 156 3.36 -9.39 -7.38
CA TYR A 156 1.90 -9.37 -7.38
C TYR A 156 1.28 -10.66 -6.82
N ALA A 157 1.93 -11.82 -6.96
CA ALA A 157 1.47 -13.03 -6.30
C ALA A 157 1.52 -12.88 -4.77
N ILE A 158 2.55 -12.24 -4.21
CA ILE A 158 2.62 -11.92 -2.78
C ILE A 158 1.50 -10.96 -2.38
N VAL A 159 1.32 -9.86 -3.11
CA VAL A 159 0.35 -8.80 -2.76
C VAL A 159 -1.09 -9.27 -2.95
N LYS A 160 -1.44 -9.72 -4.16
CA LYS A 160 -2.82 -10.00 -4.58
C LYS A 160 -3.22 -11.45 -4.42
N GLY A 161 -2.27 -12.37 -4.59
CA GLY A 161 -2.53 -13.81 -4.45
C GLY A 161 -2.55 -14.28 -3.00
N TRP A 162 -1.61 -13.79 -2.18
CA TRP A 162 -1.39 -14.35 -0.84
C TRP A 162 -1.72 -13.40 0.30
N MET A 163 -1.32 -12.12 0.24
CA MET A 163 -1.64 -11.18 1.33
C MET A 163 -3.08 -10.67 1.27
N ASP A 164 -3.63 -10.45 0.09
CA ASP A 164 -5.03 -10.10 -0.09
C ASP A 164 -5.94 -11.26 0.40
N ASP A 165 -5.70 -12.47 -0.06
CA ASP A 165 -6.30 -13.74 0.37
C ASP A 165 -7.85 -13.70 0.44
N SER A 166 -8.48 -12.89 -0.42
CA SER A 166 -9.90 -12.50 -0.37
C SER A 166 -10.82 -13.34 -1.25
N SER A 167 -10.30 -14.38 -1.95
CA SER A 167 -11.14 -15.28 -2.74
C SER A 167 -12.12 -16.06 -1.86
N ALA A 168 -13.25 -16.46 -2.42
CA ALA A 168 -14.30 -17.18 -1.68
C ALA A 168 -13.79 -18.47 -1.00
N SER A 169 -12.81 -19.15 -1.60
CA SER A 169 -12.19 -20.35 -1.03
C SER A 169 -11.20 -20.05 0.09
N ASN A 170 -10.56 -18.88 0.07
CA ASN A 170 -9.45 -18.54 0.97
C ASN A 170 -9.90 -17.73 2.19
N ILE A 171 -10.90 -16.86 2.01
CA ILE A 171 -11.35 -15.94 3.07
C ILE A 171 -11.67 -16.62 4.40
N PRO A 172 -12.22 -17.86 4.46
CA PRO A 172 -12.49 -18.52 5.74
C PRO A 172 -11.25 -18.89 6.55
N MET A 173 -10.08 -18.85 5.93
CA MET A 173 -8.82 -19.28 6.52
C MET A 173 -7.75 -18.20 6.49
N VAL A 174 -7.73 -17.37 5.44
CA VAL A 174 -6.63 -16.46 5.05
C VAL A 174 -5.26 -17.13 5.24
N GLY A 175 -5.17 -18.37 4.76
CA GLY A 175 -4.07 -19.28 5.06
C GLY A 175 -2.73 -18.78 4.50
N HIS A 176 -2.74 -18.25 3.28
CA HIS A 176 -1.52 -17.73 2.65
C HIS A 176 -0.97 -16.52 3.42
N ARG A 177 -1.83 -15.58 3.81
CA ARG A 177 -1.46 -14.42 4.63
C ARG A 177 -0.87 -14.84 5.97
N ARG A 178 -1.53 -15.78 6.67
CA ARG A 178 -1.08 -16.26 7.98
C ARG A 178 0.28 -16.95 7.93
N TRP A 179 0.61 -17.61 6.82
CA TRP A 179 1.94 -18.14 6.59
C TRP A 179 2.97 -17.02 6.39
N ILE A 180 2.70 -15.99 5.58
CA ILE A 180 3.58 -14.82 5.40
C ILE A 180 3.81 -14.10 6.73
N LEU A 181 2.76 -13.95 7.53
CA LEU A 181 2.81 -13.29 8.84
C LEU A 181 3.17 -14.23 9.99
N ASN A 182 3.63 -15.46 9.71
CA ASN A 182 4.10 -16.37 10.74
C ASN A 182 5.35 -15.78 11.43
N PRO A 183 5.30 -15.47 12.74
CA PRO A 183 6.43 -14.86 13.43
C PRO A 183 7.65 -15.80 13.52
N SER A 184 7.44 -17.12 13.44
CA SER A 184 8.50 -18.13 13.49
C SER A 184 9.26 -18.33 12.17
N MET A 185 8.84 -17.66 11.09
CA MET A 185 9.53 -17.76 9.79
C MET A 185 10.88 -17.01 9.84
N GLN A 186 11.96 -17.70 9.45
CA GLN A 186 13.30 -17.15 9.28
C GLN A 186 13.80 -17.29 7.85
N TYR A 187 13.36 -18.34 7.14
CA TYR A 187 13.78 -18.64 5.78
C TYR A 187 12.61 -18.91 4.87
N THR A 188 12.81 -18.60 3.58
CA THR A 188 11.87 -18.90 2.50
C THR A 188 12.64 -19.10 1.20
N GLY A 189 11.92 -19.43 0.13
CA GLY A 189 12.42 -19.47 -1.23
C GLY A 189 11.26 -19.36 -2.19
N PHE A 190 11.50 -18.87 -3.39
CA PHE A 190 10.48 -18.59 -4.38
C PHE A 190 10.72 -19.37 -5.67
N GLY A 191 9.64 -19.60 -6.42
CA GLY A 191 9.68 -20.23 -7.73
C GLY A 191 8.62 -19.66 -8.66
N GLU A 192 8.91 -19.68 -9.96
CA GLU A 192 8.00 -19.31 -11.04
C GLU A 192 8.21 -20.21 -12.27
N ALA A 193 7.11 -20.62 -12.90
CA ALA A 193 7.08 -21.21 -14.23
C ALA A 193 5.75 -20.91 -14.91
N GLN A 194 5.75 -20.27 -16.09
CA GLN A 194 4.55 -19.94 -16.87
C GLN A 194 3.44 -19.27 -16.06
N ARG A 195 3.81 -18.32 -15.18
CA ARG A 195 2.88 -17.61 -14.26
C ARG A 195 2.24 -18.52 -13.20
N TYR A 196 2.81 -19.68 -12.91
CA TYR A 196 2.59 -20.44 -11.68
C TYR A 196 3.67 -20.04 -10.69
N TYR A 197 3.26 -19.57 -9.53
CA TYR A 197 4.15 -19.03 -8.50
C TYR A 197 4.07 -19.87 -7.25
N ALA A 198 5.19 -20.02 -6.57
CA ALA A 198 5.28 -20.70 -5.29
C ALA A 198 6.23 -19.96 -4.34
N MET A 199 5.88 -19.96 -3.06
CA MET A 199 6.73 -19.48 -1.96
C MET A 199 6.74 -20.55 -0.88
N TYR A 200 7.90 -21.08 -0.52
CA TYR A 200 7.98 -22.00 0.60
C TYR A 200 7.55 -21.33 1.91
N SER A 201 6.62 -21.93 2.64
CA SER A 201 5.90 -21.24 3.72
C SER A 201 6.01 -21.92 5.09
N PHE A 202 6.50 -23.17 5.17
CA PHE A 202 6.43 -24.00 6.38
C PHE A 202 7.64 -23.83 7.31
N ASP A 203 8.51 -22.85 7.05
CA ASP A 203 9.63 -22.58 7.93
C ASP A 203 9.18 -22.07 9.31
N ARG A 204 9.81 -22.59 10.34
CA ARG A 204 9.60 -22.23 11.77
C ARG A 204 10.93 -22.20 12.53
N SER A 205 12.01 -21.89 11.83
CA SER A 205 13.37 -22.03 12.36
C SER A 205 13.86 -20.82 13.14
N ARG A 206 13.06 -19.71 13.15
CA ARG A 206 13.43 -18.52 13.92
C ARG A 206 13.59 -18.85 15.39
N LYS A 207 14.77 -18.51 15.92
CA LYS A 207 15.08 -18.70 17.34
C LYS A 207 14.34 -17.69 18.21
N GLY A 208 14.00 -18.09 19.41
CA GLY A 208 13.27 -17.27 20.37
C GLY A 208 11.77 -17.52 20.37
N SER A 209 11.05 -16.83 21.25
CA SER A 209 9.60 -16.98 21.43
C SER A 209 8.89 -15.70 21.07
N PHE A 210 7.82 -15.83 20.27
CA PHE A 210 6.92 -14.74 19.99
C PHE A 210 6.07 -14.42 21.23
N THR A 211 6.13 -13.17 21.68
CA THR A 211 5.44 -12.69 22.89
C THR A 211 4.35 -11.66 22.60
N GLY A 212 4.08 -11.40 21.33
CA GLY A 212 3.00 -10.49 20.92
C GLY A 212 1.62 -11.04 21.28
N ASP A 213 0.73 -10.16 21.73
CA ASP A 213 -0.63 -10.52 22.10
C ASP A 213 -1.46 -10.99 20.89
N TYR A 214 -1.28 -10.33 19.74
CA TYR A 214 -1.95 -10.69 18.50
C TYR A 214 -1.18 -10.13 17.30
N ILE A 215 -1.46 -10.65 16.12
CA ILE A 215 -0.99 -10.12 14.83
C ILE A 215 -2.21 -9.67 14.05
N ALA A 216 -2.32 -8.36 13.79
CA ALA A 216 -3.42 -7.78 13.01
C ALA A 216 -2.99 -7.52 11.56
N TRP A 217 -3.90 -7.76 10.64
CA TRP A 217 -3.85 -7.27 9.28
C TRP A 217 -5.23 -6.74 8.86
N PRO A 218 -5.39 -5.45 8.46
CA PRO A 218 -4.32 -4.46 8.41
C PRO A 218 -3.74 -4.14 9.79
N ALA A 219 -2.47 -3.76 9.81
CA ALA A 219 -1.78 -3.27 11.00
C ALA A 219 -2.16 -1.80 11.29
N PRO A 220 -1.82 -1.25 12.48
CA PRO A 220 -2.20 0.11 12.87
C PRO A 220 -1.86 1.22 11.87
N ASN A 221 -0.81 1.07 11.08
CA ASN A 221 -0.50 1.93 9.94
C ASN A 221 -0.32 1.04 8.71
N THR A 222 -1.24 1.10 7.75
CA THR A 222 -1.18 0.24 6.57
C THR A 222 -1.42 1.05 5.29
N PRO A 223 -0.53 0.94 4.29
CA PRO A 223 -0.79 1.49 2.97
C PRO A 223 -2.05 0.91 2.35
N LEU A 224 -2.93 1.79 1.85
CA LEU A 224 -4.19 1.41 1.23
C LEU A 224 -3.99 0.43 0.06
N GLU A 225 -2.94 0.64 -0.73
CA GLU A 225 -2.57 -0.19 -1.88
C GLU A 225 -2.26 -1.65 -1.49
N MET A 226 -1.83 -1.86 -0.24
CA MET A 226 -1.51 -3.18 0.32
C MET A 226 -2.71 -3.84 1.03
N PHE A 227 -3.86 -3.17 1.11
CA PHE A 227 -5.08 -3.68 1.76
C PHE A 227 -6.30 -3.73 0.82
N SER A 228 -6.10 -4.00 -0.44
CA SER A 228 -7.11 -3.88 -1.51
C SER A 228 -8.31 -4.83 -1.37
N GLY A 229 -8.14 -6.02 -0.81
CA GLY A 229 -9.23 -7.00 -0.61
C GLY A 229 -10.14 -6.68 0.58
N SER A 230 -9.73 -5.74 1.43
CA SER A 230 -10.47 -5.30 2.62
C SER A 230 -10.90 -6.44 3.56
N VAL A 231 -10.11 -7.52 3.62
CA VAL A 231 -10.30 -8.64 4.54
C VAL A 231 -9.41 -8.44 5.76
N PHE A 232 -10.03 -8.26 6.92
CA PHE A 232 -9.34 -8.14 8.19
C PHE A 232 -9.02 -9.52 8.77
N SER A 233 -7.91 -9.62 9.47
CA SER A 233 -7.56 -10.83 10.23
C SER A 233 -6.79 -10.48 11.49
N VAL A 234 -7.14 -11.09 12.61
CA VAL A 234 -6.44 -10.95 13.89
C VAL A 234 -6.09 -12.34 14.39
N THR A 235 -4.82 -12.69 14.32
CA THR A 235 -4.30 -13.97 14.82
C THR A 235 -3.83 -13.78 16.24
N LEU A 236 -4.46 -14.50 17.18
CA LEU A 236 -4.22 -14.37 18.62
C LEU A 236 -2.90 -15.05 19.02
N GLY A 237 -2.15 -14.40 19.91
CA GLY A 237 -0.92 -14.93 20.50
C GLY A 237 -1.18 -16.08 21.48
N SER A 238 -0.10 -16.64 22.00
CA SER A 238 -0.16 -17.82 22.90
C SER A 238 -0.90 -17.56 24.20
N GLY A 239 -0.91 -16.31 24.69
CA GLY A 239 -1.61 -15.92 25.91
C GLY A 239 -3.14 -15.96 25.84
N TYR A 240 -3.73 -15.93 24.64
CA TYR A 240 -5.17 -16.05 24.46
C TYR A 240 -5.61 -17.50 24.44
N ASP A 241 -6.80 -17.75 24.96
CA ASP A 241 -7.49 -19.02 24.82
C ASP A 241 -7.94 -19.25 23.37
N ARG A 242 -8.39 -20.45 23.05
CA ARG A 242 -8.94 -20.78 21.73
C ARG A 242 -10.29 -20.07 21.55
N PRO A 243 -10.44 -19.14 20.59
CA PRO A 243 -11.68 -18.42 20.38
C PRO A 243 -12.77 -19.33 19.80
N SER A 244 -14.02 -19.02 20.13
CA SER A 244 -15.22 -19.67 19.59
C SER A 244 -16.03 -18.69 18.77
N ASP A 245 -16.48 -19.09 17.58
CA ASP A 245 -17.30 -18.29 16.69
C ASP A 245 -18.64 -17.85 17.31
N ASP A 246 -19.18 -18.65 18.26
CA ASP A 246 -20.42 -18.33 18.98
C ASP A 246 -20.26 -17.21 20.04
N LYS A 247 -19.01 -16.86 20.39
CA LYS A 247 -18.71 -15.87 21.44
C LYS A 247 -18.10 -14.59 20.90
N VAL A 248 -17.32 -14.71 19.80
CA VAL A 248 -16.59 -13.58 19.26
C VAL A 248 -17.55 -12.63 18.53
N SER A 249 -17.42 -11.34 18.86
CA SER A 249 -18.08 -10.25 18.14
C SER A 249 -17.07 -9.15 17.85
N VAL A 250 -17.15 -8.58 16.64
CA VAL A 250 -16.23 -7.53 16.17
C VAL A 250 -17.04 -6.29 15.84
N THR A 251 -16.69 -5.17 16.44
CA THR A 251 -17.20 -3.85 16.05
C THR A 251 -16.12 -3.15 15.21
N VAL A 252 -16.51 -2.67 14.04
CA VAL A 252 -15.66 -1.89 13.13
C VAL A 252 -16.31 -0.54 12.90
N THR A 253 -15.60 0.55 13.15
CA THR A 253 -16.10 1.92 12.92
C THR A 253 -15.14 2.66 12.02
N SER A 254 -15.64 3.14 10.89
CA SER A 254 -14.91 3.96 9.93
C SER A 254 -15.24 5.43 10.14
N GLU A 255 -14.23 6.28 10.29
CA GLU A 255 -14.39 7.72 10.40
C GLU A 255 -14.77 8.35 9.05
N THR A 256 -14.12 7.91 7.97
CA THR A 256 -14.37 8.46 6.62
C THR A 256 -15.76 8.08 6.10
N LEU A 257 -16.17 6.82 6.24
CA LEU A 257 -17.49 6.36 5.82
C LEU A 257 -18.61 6.77 6.79
N GLN A 258 -18.29 7.29 7.97
CA GLN A 258 -19.23 7.64 9.06
C GLN A 258 -20.17 6.46 9.38
N LYS A 259 -19.60 5.25 9.44
CA LYS A 259 -20.36 4.01 9.56
C LYS A 259 -19.73 3.07 10.56
N SER A 260 -20.59 2.33 11.28
CA SER A 260 -20.18 1.27 12.19
C SER A 260 -20.91 -0.03 11.86
N TRP A 261 -20.19 -1.14 11.97
CA TRP A 261 -20.68 -2.50 11.77
C TRP A 261 -20.43 -3.31 13.03
N THR A 262 -21.33 -4.20 13.37
CA THR A 262 -21.09 -5.27 14.33
C THR A 262 -21.18 -6.60 13.61
N VAL A 263 -20.08 -7.33 13.60
CA VAL A 263 -19.89 -8.56 12.82
C VAL A 263 -19.68 -9.74 13.77
N ASN A 264 -20.45 -10.78 13.60
CA ASN A 264 -20.36 -12.03 14.36
C ASN A 264 -20.97 -13.18 13.55
N LYS A 265 -21.07 -14.36 14.12
CA LYS A 265 -21.63 -15.54 13.46
C LYS A 265 -23.08 -15.36 12.99
N GLU A 266 -23.89 -14.62 13.76
CA GLU A 266 -25.32 -14.39 13.48
C GLU A 266 -25.50 -13.25 12.45
N ASN A 267 -24.59 -12.27 12.46
CA ASN A 267 -24.53 -11.15 11.51
C ASN A 267 -23.15 -11.09 10.87
N PRO A 268 -22.84 -11.94 9.88
CA PRO A 268 -21.50 -12.04 9.30
C PRO A 268 -21.16 -10.91 8.31
N GLU A 269 -22.09 -9.99 8.01
CA GLU A 269 -21.93 -8.94 6.98
C GLU A 269 -21.42 -9.54 5.66
N ARG A 270 -20.21 -9.18 5.22
CA ARG A 270 -19.54 -9.71 4.03
C ARG A 270 -18.61 -10.89 4.32
N GLY A 271 -18.44 -11.27 5.58
CA GLY A 271 -17.68 -12.42 6.01
C GLY A 271 -17.25 -12.35 7.45
N PHE A 272 -17.47 -13.43 8.20
CA PHE A 272 -17.01 -13.62 9.57
C PHE A 272 -16.62 -15.07 9.78
N TYR A 273 -15.39 -15.30 10.26
CA TYR A 273 -14.88 -16.64 10.51
C TYR A 273 -13.95 -16.64 11.73
N VAL A 274 -14.02 -17.71 12.51
CA VAL A 274 -13.02 -18.03 13.54
C VAL A 274 -12.32 -19.31 13.14
N ASN A 275 -11.10 -19.18 12.65
CA ASN A 275 -10.31 -20.31 12.17
C ASN A 275 -9.22 -20.68 13.18
N ASN A 276 -9.30 -21.87 13.70
CA ASN A 276 -8.39 -22.39 14.70
C ASN A 276 -7.31 -23.36 14.15
N ASP A 277 -7.23 -23.50 12.82
CA ASP A 277 -6.21 -24.33 12.17
C ASP A 277 -4.83 -23.65 12.18
N GLY A 278 -3.79 -24.45 12.06
CA GLY A 278 -2.42 -24.02 12.26
C GLY A 278 -1.71 -23.49 11.00
N TYR A 279 -2.32 -22.57 10.26
CA TYR A 279 -1.64 -21.88 9.15
C TYR A 279 -0.60 -20.88 9.72
N GLY A 280 0.67 -21.30 9.88
CA GLY A 280 1.67 -20.55 10.63
C GLY A 280 1.33 -20.50 12.13
N MET A 281 0.31 -19.73 12.51
CA MET A 281 -0.29 -19.69 13.85
C MET A 281 -1.76 -20.10 13.80
N ALA A 282 -2.27 -20.65 14.89
CA ALA A 282 -3.70 -20.92 15.09
C ALA A 282 -4.44 -19.68 15.64
N LYS A 283 -5.74 -19.81 15.87
CA LYS A 283 -6.59 -18.82 16.57
C LYS A 283 -6.75 -17.51 15.81
N CYS A 284 -7.20 -17.56 14.56
CA CYS A 284 -7.42 -16.38 13.71
C CYS A 284 -8.91 -16.00 13.68
N ILE A 285 -9.20 -14.74 13.93
CA ILE A 285 -10.50 -14.10 13.74
C ILE A 285 -10.43 -13.33 12.43
N ILE A 286 -11.34 -13.61 11.50
CA ILE A 286 -11.34 -13.08 10.13
C ILE A 286 -12.69 -12.43 9.88
N PHE A 287 -12.69 -11.21 9.35
CA PHE A 287 -13.93 -10.49 9.08
C PHE A 287 -13.78 -9.54 7.89
N LYS A 288 -14.91 -9.29 7.25
CA LYS A 288 -15.02 -8.31 6.16
C LYS A 288 -16.33 -7.55 6.31
N VAL A 289 -16.27 -6.22 6.29
CA VAL A 289 -17.44 -5.35 6.40
C VAL A 289 -17.75 -4.70 5.05
N ASP A 290 -16.98 -3.73 4.64
CA ASP A 290 -17.12 -3.04 3.37
C ASP A 290 -15.76 -2.98 2.65
N ASN A 291 -15.69 -2.43 1.44
CA ASN A 291 -14.42 -2.18 0.78
C ASN A 291 -13.92 -0.78 1.15
N PHE A 292 -12.65 -0.69 1.48
CA PHE A 292 -11.96 0.55 1.77
C PHE A 292 -11.13 0.94 0.55
N SER A 293 -11.47 2.06 -0.08
CA SER A 293 -10.83 2.57 -1.31
C SER A 293 -10.24 3.98 -1.16
N ALA A 294 -10.36 4.56 0.05
CA ALA A 294 -9.82 5.86 0.41
C ALA A 294 -9.08 5.78 1.75
N GLU A 295 -8.29 6.80 2.05
CA GLU A 295 -7.67 6.95 3.38
C GLU A 295 -8.76 6.97 4.46
N ASP A 296 -8.51 6.29 5.58
CA ASP A 296 -9.49 6.14 6.65
C ASP A 296 -8.82 5.89 8.01
N THR A 297 -9.50 6.29 9.07
CA THR A 297 -9.21 5.87 10.43
C THR A 297 -10.29 4.88 10.86
N ILE A 298 -9.90 3.65 11.15
CA ILE A 298 -10.81 2.54 11.44
C ILE A 298 -10.57 2.07 12.86
N HIS A 299 -11.60 2.15 13.72
CA HIS A 299 -11.55 1.64 15.08
C HIS A 299 -12.14 0.23 15.12
N ILE A 300 -11.42 -0.70 15.75
CA ILE A 300 -11.78 -2.12 15.81
C ILE A 300 -11.78 -2.57 17.26
N THR A 301 -12.91 -3.11 17.70
CA THR A 301 -13.06 -3.77 19.02
C THR A 301 -13.45 -5.22 18.80
N ILE A 302 -12.71 -6.15 19.38
CA ILE A 302 -13.01 -7.59 19.36
C ILE A 302 -13.33 -8.02 20.80
N SER A 303 -14.54 -8.48 21.03
CA SER A 303 -15.04 -9.02 22.30
C SER A 303 -15.25 -10.53 22.23
N GLY A 304 -15.49 -11.16 23.39
CA GLY A 304 -15.71 -12.61 23.49
C GLY A 304 -14.44 -13.44 23.34
N VAL A 305 -13.27 -12.82 23.49
CA VAL A 305 -11.95 -13.47 23.58
C VAL A 305 -11.45 -13.45 25.02
N THR A 306 -10.72 -14.49 25.42
CA THR A 306 -10.31 -14.67 26.82
C THR A 306 -8.82 -14.99 26.94
N LYS A 307 -8.25 -14.67 28.12
CA LYS A 307 -6.94 -15.14 28.58
C LYS A 307 -7.13 -15.87 29.89
N ASN A 308 -6.79 -17.16 29.95
CA ASN A 308 -7.03 -18.01 31.12
C ASN A 308 -8.48 -17.95 31.64
N GLY A 309 -9.45 -17.97 30.72
CA GLY A 309 -10.90 -17.92 31.03
C GLY A 309 -11.41 -16.53 31.42
N THR A 310 -10.59 -15.52 31.52
CA THR A 310 -10.96 -14.12 31.81
C THR A 310 -11.11 -13.31 30.53
N GLU A 311 -12.19 -12.53 30.42
CA GLU A 311 -12.41 -11.62 29.30
C GLU A 311 -11.17 -10.70 29.05
N ALA A 312 -10.73 -10.66 27.83
CA ALA A 312 -9.57 -9.89 27.40
C ALA A 312 -9.81 -9.31 26.00
N PRO A 313 -10.73 -8.33 25.88
CA PRO A 313 -11.07 -7.74 24.58
C PRO A 313 -9.85 -7.09 23.94
N ILE A 314 -9.89 -6.96 22.62
CA ILE A 314 -8.84 -6.33 21.81
C ILE A 314 -9.42 -5.07 21.21
N ASP A 315 -8.74 -3.94 21.46
CA ASP A 315 -9.05 -2.65 20.85
C ASP A 315 -7.80 -2.16 20.11
N TYR A 316 -7.98 -1.79 18.83
CA TYR A 316 -6.90 -1.16 18.06
C TYR A 316 -7.47 -0.28 16.96
N THR A 317 -6.65 0.67 16.52
CA THR A 317 -6.99 1.59 15.43
C THR A 317 -6.09 1.30 14.23
N VAL A 318 -6.69 1.33 13.05
CA VAL A 318 -5.99 1.24 11.76
C VAL A 318 -6.09 2.58 11.06
N ASN A 319 -4.95 3.16 10.72
CA ASN A 319 -4.84 4.31 9.82
C ASN A 319 -4.49 3.77 8.43
N LEU A 320 -5.47 3.72 7.54
CA LEU A 320 -5.23 3.46 6.11
C LEU A 320 -4.78 4.76 5.45
N PHE A 321 -3.67 4.73 4.77
CA PHE A 321 -3.12 5.88 4.06
C PHE A 321 -2.64 5.51 2.68
N SER A 322 -2.75 6.41 1.72
CA SER A 322 -2.22 6.21 0.37
C SER A 322 -0.73 6.51 0.32
N MET A 323 0.00 5.69 -0.42
CA MET A 323 1.37 5.95 -0.86
C MET A 323 1.42 6.47 -2.31
N ALA A 324 0.28 6.81 -2.87
CA ALA A 324 0.21 7.51 -4.14
C ALA A 324 0.70 8.95 -3.99
N ASP A 325 1.30 9.45 -5.07
CA ASP A 325 1.67 10.85 -5.23
C ASP A 325 1.20 11.33 -6.59
N ILE A 326 0.78 12.59 -6.65
CA ILE A 326 0.32 13.23 -7.89
C ILE A 326 0.71 14.71 -7.85
N SER A 327 1.25 15.18 -8.94
CA SER A 327 1.66 16.57 -9.08
C SER A 327 1.55 17.02 -10.54
N THR A 328 1.52 18.33 -10.76
CA THR A 328 1.66 18.95 -12.07
C THR A 328 2.68 20.07 -12.00
N THR A 329 3.39 20.32 -13.10
CA THR A 329 4.23 21.50 -13.28
C THR A 329 3.43 22.72 -13.74
N ARG A 330 2.18 22.49 -14.16
CA ARG A 330 1.26 23.54 -14.61
C ARG A 330 0.51 24.15 -13.44
N ARG A 331 0.68 25.42 -13.20
CA ARG A 331 -0.13 26.19 -12.23
C ARG A 331 -1.53 26.48 -12.75
N TYR A 332 -1.65 26.67 -14.05
CA TYR A 332 -2.90 26.86 -14.79
C TYR A 332 -2.71 26.44 -16.24
N VAL A 333 -3.80 26.32 -16.98
CA VAL A 333 -3.81 26.08 -18.41
C VAL A 333 -4.71 27.10 -19.12
N ILE A 334 -4.20 27.71 -20.18
CA ILE A 334 -4.98 28.59 -21.05
C ILE A 334 -5.30 27.82 -22.33
N LEU A 335 -6.59 27.70 -22.67
CA LEU A 335 -7.10 27.05 -23.85
C LEU A 335 -7.74 28.05 -24.79
N ARG A 336 -7.75 27.71 -26.08
CA ARG A 336 -8.60 28.37 -27.09
C ARG A 336 -9.71 27.40 -27.49
N PRO A 337 -10.99 27.79 -27.37
CA PRO A 337 -12.10 26.92 -27.73
C PRO A 337 -11.95 26.31 -29.12
N GLN A 338 -12.16 24.99 -29.21
CA GLN A 338 -12.14 24.19 -30.44
C GLN A 338 -10.85 24.27 -31.29
N ARG A 339 -9.68 24.55 -30.67
CA ARG A 339 -8.44 24.74 -31.42
C ARG A 339 -7.29 23.84 -31.00
N THR A 340 -6.95 23.82 -29.73
CA THR A 340 -5.72 23.15 -29.28
C THR A 340 -6.01 22.27 -28.07
N MET A 341 -5.27 21.18 -27.99
CA MET A 341 -5.18 20.37 -26.79
C MET A 341 -3.88 20.69 -26.07
N VAL A 342 -3.92 20.80 -24.76
CA VAL A 342 -2.77 21.13 -23.91
C VAL A 342 -2.53 20.01 -22.91
N ASP A 343 -1.29 19.50 -22.87
CA ASP A 343 -0.89 18.54 -21.85
C ASP A 343 -0.85 19.25 -20.48
N PRO A 344 -1.61 18.78 -19.49
CA PRO A 344 -1.59 19.32 -18.14
C PRO A 344 -0.30 18.94 -17.36
N GLU A 345 0.62 18.19 -17.94
CA GLU A 345 1.91 17.78 -17.35
C GLU A 345 1.76 17.13 -15.98
N VAL A 346 0.75 16.28 -15.83
CA VAL A 346 0.51 15.56 -14.60
C VAL A 346 1.40 14.33 -14.51
N THR A 347 2.09 14.19 -13.39
CA THR A 347 2.83 13.00 -13.02
C THR A 347 2.16 12.33 -11.83
N ALA A 348 2.00 11.02 -11.89
CA ALA A 348 1.43 10.23 -10.81
C ALA A 348 2.25 8.97 -10.57
N THR A 349 2.39 8.60 -9.29
CA THR A 349 3.03 7.35 -8.87
C THR A 349 2.20 6.69 -7.78
N SER A 350 2.34 5.39 -7.62
CA SER A 350 1.83 4.67 -6.45
C SER A 350 2.78 3.55 -6.05
N LEU A 351 2.59 2.96 -4.88
CA LEU A 351 3.45 1.89 -4.38
C LEU A 351 3.51 0.69 -5.33
N LEU A 352 2.39 0.31 -5.93
CA LEU A 352 2.28 -0.89 -6.78
C LEU A 352 2.43 -0.60 -8.28
N ASP A 353 2.39 0.66 -8.67
CA ASP A 353 2.43 1.06 -10.08
C ASP A 353 3.15 2.40 -10.24
N SER A 354 4.22 2.41 -11.01
CA SER A 354 4.98 3.63 -11.32
C SER A 354 4.24 4.57 -12.30
N GLN A 355 3.18 4.06 -12.96
CA GLN A 355 2.33 4.81 -13.89
C GLN A 355 0.85 4.45 -13.65
N PRO A 356 0.30 4.77 -12.47
CA PRO A 356 -1.07 4.43 -12.16
C PRO A 356 -2.05 5.21 -13.06
N ALA A 357 -3.20 4.60 -13.31
CA ALA A 357 -4.26 5.28 -14.03
C ALA A 357 -4.75 6.50 -13.22
N VAL A 358 -4.70 7.68 -13.84
CA VAL A 358 -5.20 8.93 -13.27
C VAL A 358 -6.67 9.09 -13.64
N SER A 359 -7.50 9.39 -12.65
CA SER A 359 -8.90 9.75 -12.85
C SER A 359 -9.02 11.26 -13.01
N TRP A 360 -9.88 11.70 -13.92
CA TRP A 360 -10.07 13.10 -14.25
C TRP A 360 -11.52 13.53 -14.03
N SER A 361 -11.71 14.74 -13.56
CA SER A 361 -13.00 15.40 -13.45
C SER A 361 -12.85 16.89 -13.71
N SER A 362 -13.94 17.54 -14.11
CA SER A 362 -13.98 18.98 -14.35
C SER A 362 -15.19 19.60 -13.67
N THR A 363 -15.07 20.84 -13.24
CA THR A 363 -16.21 21.64 -12.74
C THR A 363 -17.17 22.01 -13.86
N ASP A 364 -16.68 22.11 -15.11
CA ASP A 364 -17.47 22.29 -16.32
C ASP A 364 -16.73 21.66 -17.53
N GLY A 365 -17.24 20.52 -18.01
CA GLY A 365 -16.64 19.76 -19.11
C GLY A 365 -16.72 20.44 -20.47
N ASP A 366 -17.62 21.39 -20.66
CA ASP A 366 -17.70 22.16 -21.91
C ASP A 366 -16.62 23.26 -21.98
N ILE A 367 -16.22 23.78 -20.81
CA ILE A 367 -15.14 24.78 -20.70
C ILE A 367 -13.79 24.09 -20.71
N ALA A 368 -13.63 22.97 -19.97
CA ALA A 368 -12.40 22.18 -19.99
C ALA A 368 -12.67 20.72 -19.63
N ASP A 369 -12.21 19.80 -20.45
CA ASP A 369 -12.23 18.36 -20.15
C ASP A 369 -10.92 17.69 -20.58
N TYR A 370 -10.60 16.54 -19.97
CA TYR A 370 -9.39 15.78 -20.28
C TYR A 370 -9.68 14.62 -21.22
N TYR A 371 -8.96 14.58 -22.32
CA TYR A 371 -9.03 13.50 -23.30
C TYR A 371 -7.78 12.61 -23.22
N PRO A 372 -7.94 11.32 -22.89
CA PRO A 372 -6.81 10.40 -22.73
C PRO A 372 -5.89 10.37 -23.93
N GLY A 373 -4.59 10.63 -23.70
CA GLY A 373 -3.56 10.65 -24.74
C GLY A 373 -3.49 11.93 -25.56
N TYR A 374 -4.35 12.90 -25.30
CA TYR A 374 -4.39 14.17 -26.03
C TYR A 374 -4.23 15.40 -25.13
N GLY A 375 -4.73 15.36 -23.89
CA GLY A 375 -4.68 16.47 -22.95
C GLY A 375 -6.00 17.18 -22.73
N LEU A 376 -5.94 18.40 -22.21
CA LEU A 376 -7.10 19.25 -21.92
C LEU A 376 -7.61 19.92 -23.21
N PHE A 377 -8.93 19.93 -23.37
CA PHE A 377 -9.64 20.52 -24.51
C PHE A 377 -10.84 21.33 -24.04
N SER A 378 -11.20 22.34 -24.82
CA SER A 378 -12.34 23.24 -24.55
C SER A 378 -13.25 23.36 -25.76
N TYR A 379 -14.56 23.44 -25.51
CA TYR A 379 -15.61 23.71 -26.51
C TYR A 379 -16.06 25.15 -26.47
N GLN A 380 -16.02 25.82 -25.31
CA GLN A 380 -16.54 27.18 -25.14
C GLN A 380 -15.65 28.01 -24.21
N GLU A 381 -15.83 29.33 -24.26
CA GLU A 381 -15.13 30.27 -23.36
C GLU A 381 -15.64 30.14 -21.93
N GLY A 382 -14.77 30.36 -20.95
CA GLY A 382 -15.09 30.36 -19.54
C GLY A 382 -13.88 29.96 -18.68
N GLU A 383 -14.19 29.65 -17.43
CA GLU A 383 -13.23 29.18 -16.43
C GLU A 383 -13.72 27.87 -15.83
N ALA A 384 -12.82 26.93 -15.65
CA ALA A 384 -13.09 25.65 -15.01
C ALA A 384 -11.87 25.19 -14.22
N THR A 385 -12.08 24.31 -13.26
CA THR A 385 -11.01 23.56 -12.61
C THR A 385 -11.09 22.11 -13.05
N VAL A 386 -9.99 21.59 -13.60
CA VAL A 386 -9.83 20.19 -13.90
C VAL A 386 -9.02 19.54 -12.77
N THR A 387 -9.59 18.49 -12.19
CA THR A 387 -8.96 17.74 -11.09
C THR A 387 -8.42 16.40 -11.61
N ALA A 388 -7.14 16.16 -11.40
CA ALA A 388 -6.50 14.85 -11.61
C ALA A 388 -6.35 14.14 -10.27
N SER A 389 -6.71 12.84 -10.21
CA SER A 389 -6.71 12.09 -8.95
C SER A 389 -6.14 10.68 -9.10
N VAL A 390 -5.40 10.22 -8.08
CA VAL A 390 -4.86 8.86 -7.95
C VAL A 390 -4.80 8.46 -6.47
N GLY A 391 -5.30 7.27 -6.13
CA GLY A 391 -5.16 6.71 -4.78
C GLY A 391 -5.68 7.62 -3.65
N GLY A 392 -6.71 8.42 -3.90
CA GLY A 392 -7.24 9.39 -2.93
C GLY A 392 -6.45 10.70 -2.81
N LYS A 393 -5.41 10.89 -3.61
CA LYS A 393 -4.69 12.17 -3.77
C LYS A 393 -5.17 12.87 -5.03
N SER A 394 -5.15 14.20 -5.03
CA SER A 394 -5.57 14.99 -6.19
C SER A 394 -4.73 16.24 -6.35
N VAL A 395 -4.72 16.76 -7.57
CA VAL A 395 -4.19 18.07 -7.92
C VAL A 395 -5.21 18.79 -8.79
N ASP A 396 -5.48 20.03 -8.46
CA ASP A 396 -6.38 20.91 -9.19
C ASP A 396 -5.59 21.76 -10.20
N ILE A 397 -6.13 21.87 -11.40
CA ILE A 397 -5.56 22.61 -12.51
C ILE A 397 -6.58 23.64 -12.95
N PRO A 398 -6.42 24.91 -12.57
CA PRO A 398 -7.28 25.99 -13.05
C PRO A 398 -7.11 26.16 -14.57
N VAL A 399 -8.23 26.31 -15.28
CA VAL A 399 -8.26 26.46 -16.73
C VAL A 399 -9.04 27.69 -17.12
N ILE A 400 -8.44 28.50 -17.98
CA ILE A 400 -9.12 29.59 -18.68
C ILE A 400 -9.26 29.20 -20.16
N SER A 401 -10.47 29.21 -20.68
CA SER A 401 -10.73 29.08 -22.12
C SER A 401 -11.19 30.42 -22.68
N SER A 402 -10.42 30.97 -23.64
CA SER A 402 -10.73 32.29 -24.20
C SER A 402 -10.30 32.43 -25.66
N LEU A 403 -11.12 33.13 -26.44
CA LEU A 403 -10.78 33.54 -27.79
C LEU A 403 -9.96 34.84 -27.79
N SER A 404 -10.12 35.68 -26.76
CA SER A 404 -9.35 36.90 -26.54
C SER A 404 -8.01 36.59 -25.83
N PRO A 405 -6.98 37.43 -25.98
CA PRO A 405 -5.78 37.30 -25.18
C PRO A 405 -6.09 37.38 -23.68
N VAL A 406 -5.48 36.53 -22.87
CA VAL A 406 -5.53 36.57 -21.40
C VAL A 406 -4.29 37.35 -20.98
N LEU A 407 -4.49 38.52 -20.37
CA LEU A 407 -3.40 39.44 -20.02
C LEU A 407 -3.00 39.28 -18.54
N LEU A 408 -1.70 39.20 -18.27
CA LEU A 408 -1.21 39.21 -16.89
C LEU A 408 -1.45 40.59 -16.26
N GLY A 409 -2.15 40.63 -15.13
CA GLY A 409 -2.53 41.85 -14.41
C GLY A 409 -3.97 42.32 -14.65
N ASP A 410 -4.71 41.68 -15.56
CA ASP A 410 -6.12 41.95 -15.88
C ASP A 410 -7.02 41.11 -14.94
N ALA A 411 -7.35 41.67 -13.79
CA ALA A 411 -8.02 40.97 -12.69
C ALA A 411 -9.52 40.76 -12.92
N ASP A 412 -10.17 41.60 -13.74
CA ASP A 412 -11.58 41.49 -14.12
C ASP A 412 -11.79 40.91 -15.52
N ARG A 413 -10.70 40.66 -16.24
CA ARG A 413 -10.68 40.10 -17.60
C ARG A 413 -11.48 40.89 -18.61
N ASP A 414 -11.49 42.20 -18.48
CA ASP A 414 -12.10 43.08 -19.46
C ASP A 414 -11.24 43.35 -20.71
N GLY A 415 -9.98 42.91 -20.68
CA GLY A 415 -8.99 43.03 -21.76
C GLY A 415 -8.12 44.27 -21.64
N GLU A 416 -8.25 45.06 -20.59
CA GLU A 416 -7.45 46.26 -20.29
C GLU A 416 -6.85 46.14 -18.90
N ILE A 417 -5.67 46.69 -18.68
CA ILE A 417 -5.10 46.79 -17.34
C ILE A 417 -5.24 48.20 -16.85
N ALA A 418 -6.02 48.38 -15.81
CA ALA A 418 -6.43 49.66 -15.25
C ALA A 418 -6.32 49.71 -13.71
N SER A 419 -6.67 50.83 -13.11
CA SER A 419 -6.72 50.93 -11.65
C SER A 419 -7.80 50.08 -10.99
N ILE A 420 -8.78 49.63 -11.75
CA ILE A 420 -9.83 48.75 -11.27
C ILE A 420 -9.25 47.38 -10.88
N ASP A 421 -8.31 46.85 -11.64
CA ASP A 421 -7.65 45.55 -11.37
C ASP A 421 -6.95 45.61 -10.01
N THR A 422 -6.18 46.65 -9.76
CA THR A 422 -5.52 46.82 -8.45
C THR A 422 -6.53 46.97 -7.30
N THR A 423 -7.66 47.63 -7.57
CA THR A 423 -8.74 47.78 -6.59
C THR A 423 -9.40 46.43 -6.30
N LEU A 424 -9.64 45.61 -7.29
CA LEU A 424 -10.21 44.28 -7.12
C LEU A 424 -9.29 43.39 -6.27
N ILE A 425 -8.01 43.33 -6.58
CA ILE A 425 -7.02 42.58 -5.76
C ILE A 425 -7.06 43.04 -4.30
N GLN A 426 -7.04 44.38 -4.06
CA GLN A 426 -7.10 44.93 -2.70
C GLN A 426 -8.40 44.58 -1.98
N ARG A 427 -9.54 44.53 -2.69
CA ARG A 427 -10.82 44.15 -2.10
C ARG A 427 -10.84 42.67 -1.72
N VAL A 428 -10.32 41.81 -2.58
CA VAL A 428 -10.18 40.38 -2.30
C VAL A 428 -9.29 40.15 -1.09
N MET A 429 -8.14 40.80 -1.01
CA MET A 429 -7.24 40.75 0.16
C MET A 429 -7.93 41.26 1.46
N ALA A 430 -8.86 42.22 1.35
CA ALA A 430 -9.65 42.72 2.46
C ALA A 430 -10.91 41.87 2.78
N PHE A 431 -11.05 40.69 2.15
CA PHE A 431 -12.21 39.80 2.26
C PHE A 431 -13.55 40.49 1.92
N MET A 432 -13.52 41.42 0.96
CA MET A 432 -14.71 42.14 0.51
C MET A 432 -15.30 41.42 -0.72
N ASP A 433 -16.61 41.41 -0.83
CA ASP A 433 -17.29 40.86 -1.99
C ASP A 433 -16.92 41.62 -3.28
N VAL A 434 -16.64 40.87 -4.32
CA VAL A 434 -16.40 41.32 -5.69
C VAL A 434 -17.31 40.55 -6.65
N SER A 435 -17.74 41.22 -7.72
CA SER A 435 -18.65 40.58 -8.72
C SER A 435 -17.97 39.54 -9.55
N TYR A 436 -16.69 39.71 -9.82
CA TYR A 436 -15.81 38.79 -10.56
C TYR A 436 -14.37 39.06 -10.19
N PHE A 437 -13.54 38.05 -10.19
CA PHE A 437 -12.10 38.15 -9.92
C PHE A 437 -11.37 36.92 -10.49
N CYS A 438 -10.34 37.13 -11.30
CA CYS A 438 -9.54 36.07 -11.86
C CYS A 438 -8.19 35.96 -11.08
N GLU A 439 -8.04 34.92 -10.28
CA GLU A 439 -6.81 34.69 -9.51
C GLU A 439 -5.59 34.47 -10.42
N ILE A 440 -5.78 33.77 -11.55
CA ILE A 440 -4.69 33.41 -12.48
C ILE A 440 -4.00 34.66 -13.06
N THR A 441 -4.80 35.65 -13.48
CA THR A 441 -4.27 36.89 -14.06
C THR A 441 -3.82 37.88 -12.98
N SER A 442 -4.32 37.74 -11.76
CA SER A 442 -4.02 38.62 -10.63
C SER A 442 -2.73 38.24 -9.88
N ASP A 443 -2.31 36.97 -9.91
CA ASP A 443 -1.06 36.48 -9.35
C ASP A 443 0.10 36.85 -10.30
N VAL A 444 0.52 38.09 -10.20
CA VAL A 444 1.44 38.70 -11.15
C VAL A 444 2.88 38.21 -10.96
N ASP A 445 3.26 37.89 -9.73
CA ASP A 445 4.59 37.39 -9.44
C ASP A 445 4.71 35.85 -9.52
N GLY A 446 3.59 35.19 -9.68
CA GLY A 446 3.53 33.77 -9.95
C GLY A 446 3.86 32.91 -8.73
N ASP A 447 3.67 33.42 -7.47
CA ASP A 447 4.00 32.68 -6.26
C ASP A 447 2.85 31.81 -5.72
N GLY A 448 1.63 32.00 -6.23
CA GLY A 448 0.42 31.26 -5.86
C GLY A 448 -0.41 31.93 -4.79
N GLU A 449 -0.02 33.10 -4.34
CA GLU A 449 -0.75 33.88 -3.34
C GLU A 449 -1.14 35.24 -3.91
N ILE A 450 -2.35 35.70 -3.63
CA ILE A 450 -2.79 37.05 -3.99
C ILE A 450 -2.40 37.99 -2.88
N THR A 451 -1.42 38.82 -3.15
CA THR A 451 -0.79 39.70 -2.13
C THR A 451 -0.70 41.16 -2.57
N ILE A 452 -0.22 42.01 -1.64
CA ILE A 452 0.07 43.42 -1.96
C ILE A 452 1.19 43.58 -3.00
N THR A 453 2.03 42.53 -3.18
CA THR A 453 3.09 42.53 -4.18
C THR A 453 2.52 42.61 -5.59
N ASP A 454 1.49 41.82 -5.86
CA ASP A 454 0.81 41.78 -7.16
C ASP A 454 0.22 43.15 -7.48
N THR A 455 -0.57 43.69 -6.55
CA THR A 455 -1.13 45.05 -6.68
C THR A 455 -0.03 46.08 -6.94
N THR A 456 1.07 46.01 -6.19
CA THR A 456 2.16 46.97 -6.32
C THR A 456 2.83 46.91 -7.69
N GLN A 457 3.01 45.69 -8.27
CA GLN A 457 3.58 45.52 -9.61
C GLN A 457 2.65 46.09 -10.69
N ILE A 458 1.34 45.86 -10.60
CA ILE A 458 0.37 46.46 -11.53
C ILE A 458 0.38 47.98 -11.43
N GLN A 459 0.38 48.55 -10.21
CA GLN A 459 0.44 50.01 -9.99
C GLN A 459 1.73 50.61 -10.57
N ARG A 460 2.87 49.96 -10.41
CA ARG A 460 4.14 50.36 -11.03
C ARG A 460 4.04 50.41 -12.55
N TRP A 461 3.46 49.34 -13.14
CA TRP A 461 3.24 49.27 -14.58
C TRP A 461 2.35 50.39 -15.09
N LEU A 462 1.22 50.65 -14.42
CA LEU A 462 0.32 51.77 -14.74
C LEU A 462 1.00 53.15 -14.61
N ALA A 463 1.94 53.24 -13.70
CA ALA A 463 2.75 54.47 -13.52
C ALA A 463 3.94 54.54 -14.51
N THR A 464 4.03 53.65 -15.51
CA THR A 464 5.14 53.57 -16.46
C THR A 464 6.52 53.38 -15.80
N MET A 465 6.52 52.74 -14.63
CA MET A 465 7.75 52.34 -13.94
C MET A 465 8.18 50.95 -14.33
N ASP A 466 9.47 50.66 -14.23
CA ASP A 466 9.95 49.29 -14.45
C ASP A 466 9.30 48.30 -13.52
N THR A 467 8.81 47.19 -14.10
CA THR A 467 8.27 46.03 -13.39
C THR A 467 9.15 44.81 -13.57
N LYS A 468 9.14 43.91 -12.60
CA LYS A 468 9.89 42.65 -12.69
C LYS A 468 9.17 41.62 -13.57
N TYR A 469 7.86 41.77 -13.74
CA TYR A 469 6.97 40.79 -14.37
C TYR A 469 6.35 41.36 -15.67
N PRO A 470 5.99 40.52 -16.66
CA PRO A 470 5.51 40.93 -17.96
C PRO A 470 4.03 41.32 -17.96
N ILE A 471 3.67 42.32 -17.13
CA ILE A 471 2.29 42.80 -17.00
C ILE A 471 1.79 43.35 -18.33
N GLY A 472 0.57 42.99 -18.74
CA GLY A 472 -0.03 43.34 -19.99
C GLY A 472 0.39 42.46 -21.17
N GLU A 473 1.30 41.51 -20.96
CA GLU A 473 1.58 40.51 -21.96
C GLU A 473 0.55 39.35 -21.92
N SER A 474 0.32 38.73 -23.09
CA SER A 474 -0.55 37.56 -23.16
C SER A 474 0.14 36.34 -22.53
N MET A 475 -0.56 35.73 -21.60
CA MET A 475 -0.15 34.50 -20.90
C MET A 475 -0.26 33.27 -21.78
#